data_8186fc490ec1c7ac219dc8d1bc3f0c36
#
_entry.id   8186fc490ec1c7ac219dc8d1bc3f0c36
#
_cell.length_a   1.000
_cell.length_b   1.000
_cell.length_c   1.000
_cell.angle_alpha   90.00
_cell.angle_beta   90.00
_cell.angle_gamma   90.00
#
_symmetry.space_group_name_H-M   'P 1'
#
loop_
_entity.id
_entity.type
_entity.pdbx_description
1 polymer ?
#
loop_
_entity_poly.entity_id
_entity_poly.type
_entity_poly.pdbx_seq_one_letter_code
_entity_poly.pdbx_strand_id
1 'polypeptide(L)'
;MKKSQLTVLILTLLLGSQLSAQVQDDADVRKFVGDMVAKHGFEESQLLSMFRQAKVSDTILEAISRPAEAKPWYQYRPIFIQDERIRLGREFLEQHRDILLDAEKQYGVPPEIITAIIGVETRYGKNAGSYKVIDALVTLGFKYPKRGKFFLSELEQFLLLTREQNMDPQTVKGSYAGAMGIPQFISSSYRNFAVDFDKDGRIDIWNNPADAIGSVANYFSEHGWLNGKDVVARAQVKGDGFKQLLDKKLEPELTLDQLSEYGVSAVTEHQPEMKAKLLSYQLEQGEELWLGFTNFYVITRYNHSAMYAMAVYQLADAIAGAKADEVVKLDE
;
A
#
# COMPACT_ATOMS: atom_id res chain seq x y z
N MET A 1 56.06 -7.27 7.26
CA MET A 1 54.83 -6.56 6.85
C MET A 1 53.59 -7.45 7.04
N LYS A 2 53.20 -7.82 8.25
CA LYS A 2 52.01 -8.67 8.52
C LYS A 2 51.35 -8.36 9.87
N LYS A 3 51.27 -7.10 10.32
CA LYS A 3 50.62 -6.72 11.59
C LYS A 3 49.54 -5.65 11.48
N SER A 4 49.17 -5.17 10.27
CA SER A 4 48.21 -4.05 10.12
C SER A 4 46.79 -4.47 9.68
N GLN A 5 46.54 -5.73 9.29
CA GLN A 5 45.23 -6.15 8.80
C GLN A 5 44.29 -6.76 9.89
N LEU A 6 44.85 -7.12 11.06
CA LEU A 6 44.06 -7.74 12.12
C LEU A 6 43.27 -6.71 12.97
N THR A 7 43.77 -5.45 13.03
CA THR A 7 43.21 -4.40 13.88
C THR A 7 41.93 -3.78 13.27
N VAL A 8 41.78 -3.76 11.96
CA VAL A 8 40.62 -3.18 11.26
C VAL A 8 39.38 -4.07 11.35
N LEU A 9 39.58 -5.42 11.36
CA LEU A 9 38.47 -6.36 11.42
C LEU A 9 37.80 -6.42 12.81
N ILE A 10 38.59 -6.16 13.88
CA ILE A 10 38.09 -6.15 15.26
C ILE A 10 37.31 -4.85 15.54
N LEU A 11 37.68 -3.73 14.91
CA LEU A 11 36.99 -2.44 15.12
C LEU A 11 35.61 -2.39 14.47
N THR A 12 35.43 -3.04 13.31
CA THR A 12 34.11 -3.12 12.64
C THR A 12 33.13 -4.05 13.35
N LEU A 13 33.61 -5.13 13.98
CA LEU A 13 32.78 -6.02 14.79
C LEU A 13 32.33 -5.37 16.13
N LEU A 14 33.18 -4.53 16.71
CA LEU A 14 32.87 -3.80 17.96
C LEU A 14 31.87 -2.67 17.72
N LEU A 15 31.90 -1.98 16.58
CA LEU A 15 30.92 -0.94 16.24
C LEU A 15 29.52 -1.52 16.00
N GLY A 16 29.42 -2.65 15.32
CA GLY A 16 28.13 -3.34 15.10
C GLY A 16 27.49 -3.85 16.40
N SER A 17 28.31 -4.31 17.35
CA SER A 17 27.83 -4.77 18.65
C SER A 17 27.44 -3.61 19.60
N GLN A 18 28.04 -2.46 19.46
CA GLN A 18 27.69 -1.27 20.27
C GLN A 18 26.37 -0.62 19.82
N LEU A 19 26.04 -0.59 18.52
CA LEU A 19 24.73 -0.11 18.06
C LEU A 19 23.58 -1.03 18.54
N SER A 20 23.78 -2.33 18.49
CA SER A 20 22.77 -3.29 18.99
C SER A 20 22.58 -3.20 20.51
N ALA A 21 23.63 -2.94 21.28
CA ALA A 21 23.54 -2.73 22.73
C ALA A 21 22.80 -1.44 23.08
N GLN A 22 22.93 -0.39 22.26
CA GLN A 22 22.36 0.93 22.50
C GLN A 22 20.83 0.96 22.35
N VAL A 23 20.24 0.09 21.53
CA VAL A 23 18.77 0.00 21.37
C VAL A 23 18.11 -0.61 22.62
N GLN A 24 18.77 -1.52 23.32
CA GLN A 24 18.21 -2.19 24.49
C GLN A 24 18.16 -1.33 25.77
N ASP A 25 19.14 -0.46 25.94
CA ASP A 25 19.20 0.47 27.08
C ASP A 25 18.38 1.74 26.86
N ASP A 26 17.75 1.88 25.68
CA ASP A 26 16.86 2.97 25.35
C ASP A 26 15.58 2.88 26.21
N ALA A 27 15.26 3.96 26.90
CA ALA A 27 14.09 4.04 27.77
C ALA A 27 12.77 3.78 27.01
N ASP A 28 12.71 4.16 25.72
CA ASP A 28 11.55 3.96 24.88
C ASP A 28 11.36 2.47 24.55
N VAL A 29 12.46 1.72 24.33
CA VAL A 29 12.40 0.27 24.14
C VAL A 29 11.92 -0.44 25.39
N ARG A 30 12.45 -0.09 26.56
CA ARG A 30 12.00 -0.66 27.84
C ARG A 30 10.53 -0.37 28.10
N LYS A 31 10.08 0.86 27.79
CA LYS A 31 8.67 1.23 27.90
C LYS A 31 7.80 0.36 26.96
N PHE A 32 8.18 0.25 25.70
CA PHE A 32 7.45 -0.56 24.71
C PHE A 32 7.37 -2.04 25.16
N VAL A 33 8.48 -2.62 25.62
CA VAL A 33 8.51 -3.99 26.16
C VAL A 33 7.57 -4.14 27.35
N GLY A 34 7.61 -3.21 28.30
CA GLY A 34 6.71 -3.20 29.46
C GLY A 34 5.24 -3.13 29.05
N ASP A 35 4.89 -2.29 28.04
CA ASP A 35 3.55 -2.20 27.48
C ASP A 35 3.11 -3.53 26.84
N MET A 36 4.00 -4.21 26.10
CA MET A 36 3.72 -5.51 25.47
C MET A 36 3.50 -6.62 26.50
N VAL A 37 4.29 -6.64 27.58
CA VAL A 37 4.10 -7.58 28.71
C VAL A 37 2.76 -7.33 29.38
N ALA A 38 2.49 -6.08 29.74
CA ALA A 38 1.29 -5.72 30.52
C ALA A 38 -0.01 -5.91 29.73
N LYS A 39 -0.03 -5.53 28.45
CA LYS A 39 -1.24 -5.58 27.61
C LYS A 39 -1.49 -6.95 26.98
N HIS A 40 -0.43 -7.64 26.60
CA HIS A 40 -0.52 -8.80 25.71
C HIS A 40 0.10 -10.08 26.28
N GLY A 41 0.67 -10.03 27.50
CA GLY A 41 1.24 -11.17 28.15
C GLY A 41 2.46 -11.78 27.45
N PHE A 42 3.27 -10.93 26.79
CA PHE A 42 4.55 -11.38 26.25
C PHE A 42 5.58 -11.60 27.36
N GLU A 43 6.51 -12.54 27.16
CA GLU A 43 7.63 -12.72 28.07
C GLU A 43 8.70 -11.65 27.81
N GLU A 44 9.03 -10.85 28.84
CA GLU A 44 9.99 -9.74 28.76
C GLU A 44 11.35 -10.20 28.20
N SER A 45 11.86 -11.33 28.70
CA SER A 45 13.15 -11.88 28.27
C SER A 45 13.18 -12.25 26.80
N GLN A 46 12.07 -12.75 26.27
CA GLN A 46 11.93 -13.11 24.84
C GLN A 46 11.92 -11.85 23.97
N LEU A 47 11.14 -10.81 24.34
CA LEU A 47 11.12 -9.53 23.61
C LEU A 47 12.48 -8.86 23.61
N LEU A 48 13.15 -8.79 24.77
CA LEU A 48 14.48 -8.21 24.85
C LEU A 48 15.49 -9.02 24.01
N SER A 49 15.39 -10.34 23.99
CA SER A 49 16.23 -11.18 23.10
C SER A 49 15.96 -10.90 21.63
N MET A 50 14.71 -10.74 21.25
CA MET A 50 14.30 -10.41 19.89
C MET A 50 14.84 -9.06 19.43
N PHE A 51 14.71 -8.03 20.27
CA PHE A 51 15.23 -6.68 19.96
C PHE A 51 16.76 -6.61 19.96
N ARG A 52 17.45 -7.50 20.71
CA ARG A 52 18.91 -7.66 20.57
C ARG A 52 19.35 -8.12 19.17
N GLN A 53 18.53 -8.91 18.52
CA GLN A 53 18.80 -9.45 17.17
C GLN A 53 18.36 -8.51 16.06
N ALA A 54 17.43 -7.58 16.35
CA ALA A 54 16.96 -6.60 15.39
C ALA A 54 18.07 -5.56 15.08
N LYS A 55 18.19 -5.20 13.79
CA LYS A 55 19.21 -4.26 13.32
C LYS A 55 18.57 -2.93 12.98
N VAL A 56 19.04 -1.87 13.64
CA VAL A 56 18.76 -0.51 13.18
C VAL A 56 19.52 -0.25 11.89
N SER A 57 18.85 0.29 10.88
CA SER A 57 19.39 0.43 9.53
C SER A 57 19.26 1.86 8.99
N ASP A 58 20.40 2.48 8.69
CA ASP A 58 20.43 3.80 8.06
C ASP A 58 19.84 3.77 6.65
N THR A 59 19.99 2.66 5.91
CA THR A 59 19.38 2.52 4.58
C THR A 59 17.84 2.57 4.63
N ILE A 60 17.22 2.10 5.71
CA ILE A 60 15.78 2.21 5.95
C ILE A 60 15.40 3.67 6.21
N LEU A 61 16.18 4.39 7.04
CA LEU A 61 15.96 5.81 7.33
C LEU A 61 16.13 6.69 6.09
N GLU A 62 17.10 6.37 5.24
CA GLU A 62 17.27 7.04 3.96
C GLU A 62 16.10 6.77 3.00
N ALA A 63 15.69 5.50 2.89
CA ALA A 63 14.61 5.11 1.98
C ALA A 63 13.29 5.79 2.34
N ILE A 64 12.90 5.81 3.63
CA ILE A 64 11.64 6.45 4.09
C ILE A 64 11.67 7.97 3.95
N SER A 65 12.86 8.58 3.88
CA SER A 65 13.03 10.03 3.76
C SER A 65 12.96 10.54 2.31
N ARG A 66 12.90 9.65 1.32
CA ARG A 66 12.80 10.00 -0.12
C ARG A 66 11.34 9.94 -0.57
N PRO A 67 10.63 11.08 -0.68
CA PRO A 67 9.23 11.07 -1.09
C PRO A 67 9.11 10.72 -2.58
N ALA A 68 8.49 9.58 -2.91
CA ALA A 68 8.16 9.22 -4.30
C ALA A 68 7.00 10.06 -4.86
N GLU A 69 6.16 10.62 -4.02
CA GLU A 69 4.90 11.31 -4.36
C GLU A 69 5.03 12.79 -4.75
N ALA A 70 6.25 13.33 -4.85
CA ALA A 70 6.49 14.71 -5.26
C ALA A 70 6.45 14.94 -6.78
N LYS A 71 6.19 13.89 -7.57
CA LYS A 71 6.17 13.97 -9.04
C LYS A 71 4.80 14.41 -9.54
N PRO A 72 4.70 15.23 -10.60
CA PRO A 72 3.44 15.49 -11.28
C PRO A 72 2.93 14.22 -11.97
N TRP A 73 1.63 14.15 -12.27
CA TRP A 73 0.98 12.97 -12.83
C TRP A 73 1.63 12.43 -14.10
N TYR A 74 2.01 13.29 -15.03
CA TYR A 74 2.64 12.89 -16.28
C TYR A 74 3.98 12.16 -16.09
N GLN A 75 4.66 12.36 -14.93
CA GLN A 75 5.88 11.63 -14.55
C GLN A 75 5.59 10.41 -13.66
N TYR A 76 4.48 10.45 -12.90
CA TYR A 76 4.08 9.37 -12.00
C TYR A 76 3.42 8.21 -12.74
N ARG A 77 2.48 8.52 -13.64
CA ARG A 77 1.74 7.54 -14.43
C ARG A 77 2.61 6.53 -15.16
N PRO A 78 3.69 6.90 -15.89
CA PRO A 78 4.55 5.95 -16.61
C PRO A 78 5.31 4.97 -15.72
N ILE A 79 5.39 5.19 -14.40
CA ILE A 79 6.00 4.23 -13.47
C ILE A 79 5.17 2.94 -13.42
N PHE A 80 3.84 3.06 -13.58
CA PHE A 80 2.92 1.94 -13.43
C PHE A 80 2.31 1.48 -14.75
N ILE A 81 1.99 2.39 -15.65
CA ILE A 81 1.35 2.06 -16.94
C ILE A 81 2.43 1.81 -17.98
N GLN A 82 2.87 0.57 -18.05
CA GLN A 82 3.92 0.07 -18.94
C GLN A 82 3.44 -1.19 -19.64
N ASP A 83 3.78 -1.38 -20.91
CA ASP A 83 3.36 -2.54 -21.73
C ASP A 83 3.72 -3.86 -21.03
N GLU A 84 4.93 -3.96 -20.47
CA GLU A 84 5.35 -5.16 -19.75
C GLU A 84 4.48 -5.43 -18.51
N ARG A 85 4.14 -4.38 -17.72
CA ARG A 85 3.30 -4.56 -16.55
C ARG A 85 1.87 -4.95 -16.93
N ILE A 86 1.33 -4.36 -17.99
CA ILE A 86 0.01 -4.73 -18.54
C ILE A 86 0.01 -6.18 -19.01
N ARG A 87 1.04 -6.59 -19.78
CA ARG A 87 1.19 -7.97 -20.25
C ARG A 87 1.25 -8.96 -19.08
N LEU A 88 2.11 -8.69 -18.10
CA LEU A 88 2.22 -9.50 -16.89
C LEU A 88 0.91 -9.54 -16.09
N GLY A 89 0.14 -8.45 -16.08
CA GLY A 89 -1.18 -8.40 -15.45
C GLY A 89 -2.19 -9.31 -16.13
N ARG A 90 -2.21 -9.33 -17.47
CA ARG A 90 -3.05 -10.25 -18.23
C ARG A 90 -2.67 -11.70 -18.00
N GLU A 91 -1.37 -11.99 -17.94
CA GLU A 91 -0.86 -13.33 -17.62
C GLU A 91 -1.28 -13.76 -16.19
N PHE A 92 -1.14 -12.88 -15.20
CA PHE A 92 -1.56 -13.14 -13.83
C PHE A 92 -3.08 -13.37 -13.73
N LEU A 93 -3.87 -12.52 -14.40
CA LEU A 93 -5.33 -12.64 -14.44
C LEU A 93 -5.75 -13.99 -15.06
N GLU A 94 -5.13 -14.39 -16.17
CA GLU A 94 -5.43 -15.67 -16.81
C GLU A 94 -4.97 -16.87 -15.96
N GLN A 95 -3.78 -16.79 -15.38
CA GLN A 95 -3.23 -17.85 -14.53
C GLN A 95 -4.07 -18.11 -13.27
N HIS A 96 -4.67 -17.05 -12.71
CA HIS A 96 -5.45 -17.11 -11.46
C HIS A 96 -6.94 -16.82 -11.68
N ARG A 97 -7.44 -17.02 -12.91
CA ARG A 97 -8.80 -16.68 -13.32
C ARG A 97 -9.86 -17.19 -12.35
N ASP A 98 -9.83 -18.46 -12.01
CA ASP A 98 -10.87 -19.09 -11.18
C ASP A 98 -10.87 -18.50 -9.76
N ILE A 99 -9.69 -18.30 -9.18
CA ILE A 99 -9.52 -17.69 -7.84
C ILE A 99 -10.02 -16.24 -7.84
N LEU A 100 -9.71 -15.48 -8.88
CA LEU A 100 -10.14 -14.08 -9.03
C LEU A 100 -11.65 -13.97 -9.20
N LEU A 101 -12.27 -14.87 -9.96
CA LEU A 101 -13.74 -14.93 -10.12
C LEU A 101 -14.44 -15.34 -8.82
N ASP A 102 -13.87 -16.27 -8.06
CA ASP A 102 -14.39 -16.63 -6.74
C ASP A 102 -14.27 -15.46 -5.75
N ALA A 103 -13.16 -14.70 -5.80
CA ALA A 103 -12.98 -13.50 -5.00
C ALA A 103 -13.98 -12.39 -5.39
N GLU A 104 -14.20 -12.16 -6.69
CA GLU A 104 -15.23 -11.23 -7.17
C GLU A 104 -16.63 -11.65 -6.69
N LYS A 105 -16.98 -12.92 -6.82
CA LYS A 105 -18.26 -13.46 -6.36
C LYS A 105 -18.47 -13.26 -4.86
N GLN A 106 -17.42 -13.44 -4.07
CA GLN A 106 -17.50 -13.34 -2.61
C GLN A 106 -17.49 -11.90 -2.11
N TYR A 107 -16.66 -11.02 -2.71
CA TYR A 107 -16.37 -9.69 -2.19
C TYR A 107 -16.85 -8.55 -3.10
N GLY A 108 -17.28 -8.85 -4.32
CA GLY A 108 -17.79 -7.89 -5.29
C GLY A 108 -16.73 -7.02 -5.96
N VAL A 109 -15.44 -7.35 -5.81
CA VAL A 109 -14.32 -6.59 -6.38
C VAL A 109 -13.89 -7.20 -7.70
N PRO A 110 -13.86 -6.45 -8.81
CA PRO A 110 -13.51 -6.99 -10.14
C PRO A 110 -12.09 -7.58 -10.20
N PRO A 111 -11.89 -8.69 -10.92
CA PRO A 111 -10.61 -9.36 -11.12
C PRO A 111 -9.47 -8.43 -11.53
N GLU A 112 -9.74 -7.50 -12.45
CA GLU A 112 -8.77 -6.55 -12.96
C GLU A 112 -8.32 -5.53 -11.90
N ILE A 113 -9.19 -5.13 -10.97
CA ILE A 113 -8.84 -4.23 -9.86
C ILE A 113 -7.91 -4.95 -8.87
N ILE A 114 -8.25 -6.18 -8.47
CA ILE A 114 -7.41 -7.01 -7.60
C ILE A 114 -6.03 -7.21 -8.25
N THR A 115 -6.03 -7.58 -9.52
CA THR A 115 -4.80 -7.79 -10.32
C THR A 115 -3.96 -6.52 -10.39
N ALA A 116 -4.59 -5.36 -10.61
CA ALA A 116 -3.88 -4.09 -10.70
C ALA A 116 -3.23 -3.68 -9.36
N ILE A 117 -3.90 -3.87 -8.24
CA ILE A 117 -3.29 -3.65 -6.91
C ILE A 117 -2.04 -4.50 -6.76
N ILE A 118 -2.14 -5.81 -6.97
CA ILE A 118 -1.00 -6.73 -6.88
C ILE A 118 0.12 -6.33 -7.86
N GLY A 119 -0.28 -5.85 -9.06
CA GLY A 119 0.65 -5.35 -10.06
C GLY A 119 1.39 -4.08 -9.67
N VAL A 120 0.69 -3.12 -9.03
CA VAL A 120 1.27 -1.86 -8.54
C VAL A 120 2.20 -2.15 -7.36
N GLU A 121 1.77 -2.95 -6.40
CA GLU A 121 2.48 -3.22 -5.16
C GLU A 121 3.77 -4.03 -5.38
N THR A 122 3.67 -5.16 -6.07
CA THR A 122 4.77 -6.12 -6.10
C THR A 122 5.14 -6.61 -7.50
N ARG A 123 4.63 -6.00 -8.56
CA ARG A 123 4.78 -6.56 -9.92
C ARG A 123 4.35 -8.04 -9.96
N TYR A 124 3.16 -8.32 -9.47
CA TYR A 124 2.57 -9.67 -9.43
C TYR A 124 3.41 -10.66 -8.58
N GLY A 125 3.81 -10.22 -7.38
CA GLY A 125 4.57 -11.02 -6.43
C GLY A 125 6.09 -11.03 -6.63
N LYS A 126 6.62 -10.43 -7.72
CA LYS A 126 8.08 -10.46 -8.02
C LYS A 126 8.92 -9.62 -7.06
N ASN A 127 8.34 -8.59 -6.43
CA ASN A 127 9.04 -7.61 -5.60
C ASN A 127 8.36 -7.41 -4.24
N ALA A 128 8.21 -8.46 -3.46
CA ALA A 128 7.54 -8.40 -2.14
C ALA A 128 8.42 -7.82 -1.00
N GLY A 129 9.64 -7.36 -1.34
CA GLY A 129 10.59 -6.81 -0.38
C GLY A 129 11.56 -7.84 0.17
N SER A 130 12.71 -7.36 0.68
CA SER A 130 13.81 -8.21 1.18
C SER A 130 14.29 -7.85 2.58
N TYR A 131 13.76 -6.78 3.16
CA TYR A 131 14.09 -6.37 4.53
C TYR A 131 13.40 -7.28 5.54
N LYS A 132 14.07 -7.55 6.67
CA LYS A 132 13.36 -8.12 7.81
C LYS A 132 12.35 -7.11 8.32
N VAL A 133 11.09 -7.51 8.46
CA VAL A 133 10.01 -6.63 8.93
C VAL A 133 10.30 -6.10 10.33
N ILE A 134 10.85 -6.94 11.22
CA ILE A 134 11.23 -6.51 12.56
C ILE A 134 12.31 -5.42 12.53
N ASP A 135 13.34 -5.54 11.66
CA ASP A 135 14.39 -4.52 11.54
C ASP A 135 13.81 -3.19 11.03
N ALA A 136 12.89 -3.26 10.05
CA ALA A 136 12.20 -2.09 9.53
C ALA A 136 11.37 -1.38 10.60
N LEU A 137 10.53 -2.11 11.30
CA LEU A 137 9.63 -1.55 12.30
C LEU A 137 10.37 -1.03 13.55
N VAL A 138 11.40 -1.73 14.00
CA VAL A 138 12.28 -1.27 15.09
C VAL A 138 13.02 0.00 14.69
N THR A 139 13.60 0.03 13.49
CA THR A 139 14.30 1.22 13.00
C THR A 139 13.37 2.42 12.93
N LEU A 140 12.21 2.27 12.28
CA LEU A 140 11.28 3.38 12.05
C LEU A 140 10.53 3.77 13.33
N GLY A 141 10.20 2.81 14.19
CA GLY A 141 9.53 3.06 15.46
C GLY A 141 10.37 3.87 16.44
N PHE A 142 11.64 3.52 16.58
CA PHE A 142 12.51 4.15 17.57
C PHE A 142 13.43 5.26 17.03
N LYS A 143 13.69 5.29 15.70
CA LYS A 143 14.66 6.24 15.12
C LYS A 143 14.08 7.20 14.07
N TYR A 144 12.75 7.13 13.79
CA TYR A 144 12.07 8.03 12.85
C TYR A 144 10.95 8.84 13.52
N PRO A 145 11.26 9.96 14.22
CA PRO A 145 10.31 10.70 15.07
C PRO A 145 9.04 11.17 14.35
N LYS A 146 9.14 11.49 13.05
CA LYS A 146 7.99 11.98 12.25
C LYS A 146 6.79 11.04 12.27
N ARG A 147 7.03 9.72 12.30
CA ARG A 147 5.99 8.67 12.31
C ARG A 147 6.30 7.56 13.31
N GLY A 148 7.17 7.79 14.28
CA GLY A 148 7.60 6.78 15.26
C GLY A 148 6.42 6.09 15.95
N LYS A 149 5.42 6.85 16.43
CA LYS A 149 4.22 6.29 17.06
C LYS A 149 3.45 5.33 16.17
N PHE A 150 3.32 5.64 14.88
CA PHE A 150 2.68 4.77 13.91
C PHE A 150 3.46 3.45 13.75
N PHE A 151 4.78 3.53 13.58
CA PHE A 151 5.60 2.32 13.40
C PHE A 151 5.71 1.48 14.68
N LEU A 152 5.66 2.09 15.87
CA LEU A 152 5.55 1.35 17.13
C LEU A 152 4.21 0.62 17.25
N SER A 153 3.11 1.23 16.81
CA SER A 153 1.81 0.55 16.71
C SER A 153 1.88 -0.63 15.73
N GLU A 154 2.52 -0.47 14.57
CA GLU A 154 2.69 -1.57 13.62
C GLU A 154 3.64 -2.66 14.14
N LEU A 155 4.65 -2.31 14.94
CA LEU A 155 5.50 -3.28 15.64
C LEU A 155 4.71 -4.10 16.67
N GLU A 156 3.84 -3.46 17.45
CA GLU A 156 2.88 -4.15 18.34
C GLU A 156 2.03 -5.14 17.55
N GLN A 157 1.42 -4.71 16.44
CA GLN A 157 0.61 -5.58 15.57
C GLN A 157 1.43 -6.72 14.94
N PHE A 158 2.69 -6.46 14.57
CA PHE A 158 3.59 -7.46 14.01
C PHE A 158 3.94 -8.56 15.02
N LEU A 159 4.23 -8.20 16.25
CA LEU A 159 4.52 -9.17 17.31
C LEU A 159 3.30 -10.05 17.63
N LEU A 160 2.10 -9.44 17.64
CA LEU A 160 0.84 -10.17 17.81
C LEU A 160 0.59 -11.12 16.64
N LEU A 161 0.72 -10.63 15.41
CA LEU A 161 0.58 -11.39 14.17
C LEU A 161 1.50 -12.61 14.15
N THR A 162 2.79 -12.43 14.43
CA THR A 162 3.76 -13.54 14.38
C THR A 162 3.48 -14.60 15.44
N ARG A 163 2.98 -14.20 16.61
CA ARG A 163 2.51 -15.13 17.66
C ARG A 163 1.24 -15.88 17.22
N GLU A 164 0.25 -15.16 16.68
CA GLU A 164 -1.02 -15.73 16.22
C GLU A 164 -0.84 -16.74 15.08
N GLN A 165 0.08 -16.45 14.16
CA GLN A 165 0.39 -17.28 13.00
C GLN A 165 1.52 -18.28 13.24
N ASN A 166 2.04 -18.35 14.48
CA ASN A 166 3.18 -19.21 14.84
C ASN A 166 4.40 -19.02 13.91
N MET A 167 4.73 -17.77 13.58
CA MET A 167 5.84 -17.39 12.70
C MET A 167 7.04 -16.91 13.53
N ASP A 168 8.26 -17.19 13.05
CA ASP A 168 9.46 -16.56 13.61
C ASP A 168 9.59 -15.11 13.10
N PRO A 169 9.45 -14.10 13.97
CA PRO A 169 9.54 -12.70 13.58
C PRO A 169 10.89 -12.30 12.98
N GLN A 170 11.95 -13.09 13.24
CA GLN A 170 13.28 -12.86 12.67
C GLN A 170 13.40 -13.28 11.20
N THR A 171 12.44 -14.03 10.67
CA THR A 171 12.48 -14.56 9.29
C THR A 171 11.54 -13.83 8.33
N VAL A 172 10.51 -13.16 8.85
CA VAL A 172 9.49 -12.47 8.02
C VAL A 172 10.13 -11.31 7.24
N LYS A 173 9.93 -11.34 5.92
CA LYS A 173 10.44 -10.33 4.99
C LYS A 173 9.33 -9.46 4.43
N GLY A 174 9.70 -8.22 4.10
CA GLY A 174 8.82 -7.24 3.51
C GLY A 174 9.57 -6.03 2.96
N SER A 175 8.87 -4.92 2.80
CA SER A 175 9.47 -3.65 2.35
C SER A 175 10.28 -2.97 3.46
N TYR A 176 11.02 -1.93 3.11
CA TYR A 176 11.73 -1.08 4.07
C TYR A 176 10.80 -0.38 5.08
N ALA A 177 9.51 -0.29 4.78
CA ALA A 177 8.49 0.28 5.67
C ALA A 177 7.67 -0.78 6.43
N GLY A 178 8.06 -2.08 6.33
CA GLY A 178 7.40 -3.17 7.04
C GLY A 178 6.14 -3.71 6.37
N ALA A 179 5.86 -3.36 5.11
CA ALA A 179 4.77 -3.93 4.34
C ALA A 179 5.15 -5.33 3.83
N MET A 180 4.18 -6.27 3.85
CA MET A 180 4.41 -7.71 3.75
C MET A 180 3.70 -8.36 2.60
N GLY A 181 4.36 -9.36 2.02
CA GLY A 181 3.78 -10.28 1.04
C GLY A 181 3.42 -9.66 -0.30
N ILE A 182 2.69 -10.42 -1.11
CA ILE A 182 2.22 -10.02 -2.44
C ILE A 182 1.35 -8.75 -2.39
N PRO A 183 0.41 -8.59 -1.41
CA PRO A 183 -0.44 -7.42 -1.29
C PRO A 183 0.21 -6.24 -0.57
N GLN A 184 1.45 -6.36 -0.07
CA GLN A 184 2.12 -5.31 0.71
C GLN A 184 1.31 -4.81 1.91
N PHE A 185 0.69 -5.73 2.65
CA PHE A 185 -0.04 -5.37 3.87
C PHE A 185 0.91 -4.96 5.00
N ILE A 186 0.60 -3.85 5.68
CA ILE A 186 1.18 -3.56 7.00
C ILE A 186 0.61 -4.51 8.04
N SER A 187 1.23 -4.60 9.21
CA SER A 187 0.89 -5.61 10.21
C SER A 187 -0.56 -5.54 10.68
N SER A 188 -1.07 -4.32 10.88
CA SER A 188 -2.48 -4.09 11.23
C SER A 188 -3.43 -4.51 10.10
N SER A 189 -3.07 -4.25 8.84
CA SER A 189 -3.88 -4.68 7.70
C SER A 189 -3.91 -6.19 7.57
N TYR A 190 -2.78 -6.88 7.78
CA TYR A 190 -2.77 -8.34 7.79
C TYR A 190 -3.74 -8.89 8.84
N ARG A 191 -3.63 -8.45 10.10
CA ARG A 191 -4.47 -8.96 11.18
C ARG A 191 -5.96 -8.69 11.00
N ASN A 192 -6.32 -7.60 10.32
CA ASN A 192 -7.71 -7.22 10.13
C ASN A 192 -8.33 -7.79 8.83
N PHE A 193 -7.52 -7.99 7.79
CA PHE A 193 -8.07 -8.21 6.45
C PHE A 193 -7.47 -9.41 5.71
N ALA A 194 -6.35 -9.99 6.16
CA ALA A 194 -5.83 -11.19 5.51
C ALA A 194 -6.73 -12.40 5.79
N VAL A 195 -6.94 -13.23 4.78
CA VAL A 195 -7.82 -14.39 4.83
C VAL A 195 -7.13 -15.64 4.28
N ASP A 196 -7.45 -16.79 4.85
CA ASP A 196 -7.21 -18.11 4.30
C ASP A 196 -8.29 -18.39 3.24
N PHE A 197 -8.00 -17.99 1.99
CA PHE A 197 -9.03 -17.97 0.95
C PHE A 197 -9.28 -19.35 0.33
N ASP A 198 -8.24 -20.18 0.20
CA ASP A 198 -8.36 -21.56 -0.29
C ASP A 198 -8.65 -22.58 0.81
N LYS A 199 -8.71 -22.13 2.09
CA LYS A 199 -9.06 -22.93 3.27
C LYS A 199 -8.10 -24.08 3.54
N ASP A 200 -6.81 -23.86 3.30
CA ASP A 200 -5.76 -24.83 3.62
C ASP A 200 -5.38 -24.83 5.12
N GLY A 201 -5.94 -23.93 5.92
CA GLY A 201 -5.70 -23.77 7.36
C GLY A 201 -4.59 -22.77 7.69
N ARG A 202 -4.11 -22.00 6.73
CA ARG A 202 -3.06 -20.99 6.89
C ARG A 202 -3.41 -19.72 6.13
N ILE A 203 -2.84 -18.59 6.57
CA ILE A 203 -2.90 -17.35 5.82
C ILE A 203 -1.48 -17.05 5.33
N ASP A 204 -1.17 -17.36 4.07
CA ASP A 204 0.14 -17.13 3.45
C ASP A 204 0.07 -16.11 2.30
N ILE A 205 0.09 -14.82 2.65
CA ILE A 205 0.10 -13.76 1.65
C ILE A 205 1.45 -13.59 0.91
N TRP A 206 2.49 -14.38 1.27
CA TRP A 206 3.81 -14.31 0.64
C TRP A 206 3.95 -15.28 -0.53
N ASN A 207 3.45 -16.50 -0.38
CA ASN A 207 3.68 -17.59 -1.33
C ASN A 207 2.39 -18.18 -1.88
N ASN A 208 1.23 -17.90 -1.26
CA ASN A 208 -0.08 -18.36 -1.72
C ASN A 208 -0.82 -17.24 -2.46
N PRO A 209 -0.92 -17.29 -3.82
CA PRO A 209 -1.68 -16.31 -4.58
C PRO A 209 -3.17 -16.28 -4.22
N ALA A 210 -3.76 -17.40 -3.79
CA ALA A 210 -5.18 -17.42 -3.41
C ALA A 210 -5.43 -16.53 -2.18
N ASP A 211 -4.60 -16.66 -1.14
CA ASP A 211 -4.71 -15.84 0.05
C ASP A 211 -4.43 -14.36 -0.25
N ALA A 212 -3.44 -14.09 -1.10
CA ALA A 212 -3.12 -12.73 -1.51
C ALA A 212 -4.29 -12.06 -2.26
N ILE A 213 -4.90 -12.76 -3.22
CA ILE A 213 -6.06 -12.31 -3.99
C ILE A 213 -7.26 -12.12 -3.07
N GLY A 214 -7.60 -13.12 -2.26
CA GLY A 214 -8.70 -13.08 -1.32
C GLY A 214 -8.53 -11.95 -0.30
N SER A 215 -7.32 -11.75 0.22
CA SER A 215 -7.01 -10.68 1.18
C SER A 215 -7.16 -9.28 0.58
N VAL A 216 -6.71 -9.06 -0.67
CA VAL A 216 -6.94 -7.79 -1.37
C VAL A 216 -8.43 -7.52 -1.57
N ALA A 217 -9.17 -8.53 -2.02
CA ALA A 217 -10.62 -8.41 -2.24
C ALA A 217 -11.38 -8.14 -0.92
N ASN A 218 -11.03 -8.87 0.16
CA ASN A 218 -11.59 -8.64 1.48
C ASN A 218 -11.29 -7.23 2.00
N TYR A 219 -10.05 -6.74 1.82
CA TYR A 219 -9.68 -5.37 2.20
C TYR A 219 -10.60 -4.33 1.56
N PHE A 220 -10.87 -4.43 0.27
CA PHE A 220 -11.76 -3.50 -0.43
C PHE A 220 -13.22 -3.62 0.02
N SER A 221 -13.71 -4.85 0.19
CA SER A 221 -15.06 -5.10 0.70
C SER A 221 -15.27 -4.47 2.08
N GLU A 222 -14.34 -4.69 3.01
CA GLU A 222 -14.37 -4.12 4.38
C GLU A 222 -14.25 -2.58 4.39
N HIS A 223 -13.67 -1.99 3.34
CA HIS A 223 -13.58 -0.54 3.16
C HIS A 223 -14.75 0.05 2.37
N GLY A 224 -15.79 -0.74 2.07
CA GLY A 224 -17.03 -0.27 1.47
C GLY A 224 -17.02 -0.25 -0.06
N TRP A 225 -16.33 -1.18 -0.71
CA TRP A 225 -16.43 -1.38 -2.16
C TRP A 225 -17.87 -1.66 -2.58
N LEU A 226 -18.34 -0.95 -3.57
CA LEU A 226 -19.69 -1.12 -4.13
C LEU A 226 -19.62 -1.92 -5.43
N ASN A 227 -20.12 -3.16 -5.38
CA ASN A 227 -20.16 -4.05 -6.53
C ASN A 227 -20.92 -3.42 -7.71
N GLY A 228 -20.34 -3.50 -8.91
CA GLY A 228 -20.94 -3.00 -10.16
C GLY A 228 -21.07 -1.49 -10.25
N LYS A 229 -20.41 -0.72 -9.35
CA LYS A 229 -20.38 0.74 -9.43
C LYS A 229 -19.07 1.25 -9.99
N ASP A 230 -19.15 2.35 -10.74
CA ASP A 230 -18.00 2.97 -11.37
C ASP A 230 -16.96 3.45 -10.34
N VAL A 231 -15.72 3.43 -10.74
CA VAL A 231 -14.58 3.96 -9.98
C VAL A 231 -14.42 5.46 -10.24
N VAL A 232 -14.40 5.85 -11.52
CA VAL A 232 -14.23 7.23 -11.97
C VAL A 232 -15.05 7.50 -13.22
N ALA A 233 -15.25 8.81 -13.52
CA ALA A 233 -15.71 9.28 -14.83
C ALA A 233 -14.88 10.48 -15.27
N ARG A 234 -14.76 10.72 -16.58
CA ARG A 234 -14.21 11.99 -17.10
C ARG A 234 -15.09 13.15 -16.69
N ALA A 235 -14.47 14.25 -16.27
CA ALA A 235 -15.17 15.49 -15.94
C ALA A 235 -15.03 16.54 -17.03
N GLN A 236 -16.11 17.27 -17.27
CA GLN A 236 -16.13 18.52 -18.02
C GLN A 236 -16.42 19.68 -17.10
N VAL A 237 -15.82 20.84 -17.36
CA VAL A 237 -16.02 22.06 -16.56
C VAL A 237 -16.40 23.25 -17.42
N LYS A 238 -17.25 24.14 -16.86
CA LYS A 238 -17.63 25.40 -17.44
C LYS A 238 -17.36 26.52 -16.44
N GLY A 239 -16.63 27.55 -16.88
CA GLY A 239 -16.24 28.70 -16.02
C GLY A 239 -15.15 28.27 -15.02
N ASP A 240 -14.99 29.06 -13.95
CA ASP A 240 -13.90 28.92 -12.97
C ASP A 240 -14.38 28.41 -11.60
N GLY A 241 -15.67 28.11 -11.43
CA GLY A 241 -16.26 27.69 -10.16
C GLY A 241 -15.66 26.40 -9.60
N PHE A 242 -15.26 25.50 -10.49
CA PHE A 242 -14.69 24.21 -10.10
C PHE A 242 -13.36 24.29 -9.31
N LYS A 243 -12.60 25.39 -9.47
CA LYS A 243 -11.27 25.55 -8.84
C LYS A 243 -11.32 25.47 -7.32
N GLN A 244 -12.42 25.92 -6.71
CA GLN A 244 -12.61 25.83 -5.26
C GLN A 244 -12.88 24.41 -4.73
N LEU A 245 -13.19 23.46 -5.63
CA LEU A 245 -13.40 22.05 -5.31
C LEU A 245 -12.11 21.22 -5.31
N LEU A 246 -11.01 21.80 -5.81
CA LEU A 246 -9.70 21.15 -5.91
C LEU A 246 -8.94 21.26 -4.57
N ASP A 247 -9.42 20.59 -3.55
CA ASP A 247 -8.75 20.47 -2.26
C ASP A 247 -8.05 19.11 -2.09
N LYS A 248 -7.38 18.90 -0.96
CA LYS A 248 -6.64 17.66 -0.66
C LYS A 248 -7.49 16.52 -0.11
N LYS A 249 -8.78 16.75 0.15
CA LYS A 249 -9.67 15.70 0.59
C LYS A 249 -9.92 14.71 -0.56
N LEU A 250 -10.02 13.44 -0.24
CA LEU A 250 -10.24 12.37 -1.24
C LEU A 250 -11.66 11.80 -1.18
N GLU A 251 -12.36 12.02 -0.08
CA GLU A 251 -13.72 11.50 0.12
C GLU A 251 -14.73 12.22 -0.78
N PRO A 252 -15.62 11.49 -1.48
CA PRO A 252 -16.69 12.08 -2.28
C PRO A 252 -17.78 12.64 -1.37
N GLU A 253 -17.85 13.97 -1.25
CA GLU A 253 -18.81 14.66 -0.36
C GLU A 253 -20.02 15.20 -1.12
N LEU A 254 -19.82 15.74 -2.33
CA LEU A 254 -20.84 16.42 -3.12
C LEU A 254 -21.49 15.48 -4.14
N THR A 255 -22.80 15.63 -4.34
CA THR A 255 -23.52 14.94 -5.41
C THR A 255 -23.18 15.55 -6.79
N LEU A 256 -23.44 14.80 -7.86
CA LEU A 256 -23.25 15.32 -9.23
C LEU A 256 -24.12 16.55 -9.49
N ASP A 257 -25.33 16.59 -8.93
CA ASP A 257 -26.21 17.75 -8.99
C ASP A 257 -25.57 18.98 -8.34
N GLN A 258 -25.05 18.83 -7.11
CA GLN A 258 -24.33 19.89 -6.41
C GLN A 258 -23.05 20.32 -7.14
N LEU A 259 -22.32 19.38 -7.75
CA LEU A 259 -21.13 19.71 -8.54
C LEU A 259 -21.48 20.52 -9.79
N SER A 260 -22.68 20.32 -10.35
CA SER A 260 -23.17 21.10 -11.51
C SER A 260 -23.32 22.60 -11.23
N GLU A 261 -23.61 22.98 -9.97
CA GLU A 261 -23.68 24.40 -9.53
C GLU A 261 -22.30 25.09 -9.65
N TYR A 262 -21.21 24.32 -9.60
CA TYR A 262 -19.83 24.78 -9.80
C TYR A 262 -19.35 24.66 -11.25
N GLY A 263 -20.25 24.30 -12.16
CA GLY A 263 -19.95 24.09 -13.57
C GLY A 263 -19.26 22.75 -13.87
N VAL A 264 -19.33 21.76 -12.97
CA VAL A 264 -18.73 20.44 -13.15
C VAL A 264 -19.80 19.44 -13.57
N SER A 265 -19.54 18.66 -14.63
CA SER A 265 -20.41 17.56 -15.08
C SER A 265 -19.57 16.34 -15.48
N ALA A 266 -20.16 15.17 -15.40
CA ALA A 266 -19.57 13.96 -15.97
C ALA A 266 -19.77 13.95 -17.49
N VAL A 267 -18.80 13.36 -18.22
CA VAL A 267 -18.90 13.16 -19.68
C VAL A 267 -19.92 12.06 -20.00
N THR A 268 -20.00 11.05 -19.16
CA THR A 268 -20.97 9.94 -19.27
C THR A 268 -22.15 10.19 -18.33
N GLU A 269 -23.31 9.60 -18.67
CA GLU A 269 -24.52 9.74 -17.87
C GLU A 269 -24.43 8.95 -16.56
N HIS A 270 -24.71 9.63 -15.46
CA HIS A 270 -24.77 9.07 -14.10
C HIS A 270 -25.96 9.65 -13.34
N GLN A 271 -26.36 8.96 -12.26
CA GLN A 271 -27.45 9.42 -11.41
C GLN A 271 -27.05 10.71 -10.66
N PRO A 272 -27.88 11.75 -10.65
CA PRO A 272 -27.56 13.05 -10.04
C PRO A 272 -27.17 12.99 -8.56
N GLU A 273 -27.70 12.01 -7.83
CA GLU A 273 -27.47 11.79 -6.39
C GLU A 273 -26.13 11.10 -6.09
N MET A 274 -25.43 10.59 -7.11
CA MET A 274 -24.12 9.98 -6.91
C MET A 274 -23.13 11.02 -6.39
N LYS A 275 -22.48 10.69 -5.28
CA LYS A 275 -21.40 11.51 -4.73
C LYS A 275 -20.11 11.29 -5.48
N ALA A 276 -19.42 12.40 -5.76
CA ALA A 276 -18.12 12.37 -6.42
C ALA A 276 -17.16 13.42 -5.82
N LYS A 277 -15.88 13.18 -6.03
CA LYS A 277 -14.80 14.13 -5.78
C LYS A 277 -14.20 14.56 -7.10
N LEU A 278 -14.11 15.88 -7.33
CA LEU A 278 -13.36 16.40 -8.46
C LEU A 278 -11.85 16.22 -8.25
N LEU A 279 -11.20 15.63 -9.22
CA LEU A 279 -9.77 15.32 -9.23
C LEU A 279 -9.11 16.00 -10.42
N SER A 280 -7.92 16.57 -10.21
CA SER A 280 -7.10 17.14 -11.27
C SER A 280 -5.76 16.42 -11.35
N TYR A 281 -5.35 16.10 -12.58
CA TYR A 281 -4.09 15.43 -12.89
C TYR A 281 -3.30 16.26 -13.89
N GLN A 282 -2.13 16.73 -13.45
CA GLN A 282 -1.25 17.54 -14.28
C GLN A 282 -0.64 16.72 -15.42
N LEU A 283 -0.87 17.15 -16.64
CA LEU A 283 -0.23 16.63 -17.86
C LEU A 283 1.04 17.42 -18.19
N GLU A 284 1.76 17.02 -19.23
CA GLU A 284 2.89 17.82 -19.75
C GLU A 284 2.41 19.22 -20.21
N GLN A 285 1.21 19.27 -20.79
CA GLN A 285 0.53 20.51 -21.15
C GLN A 285 -0.91 20.44 -20.62
N GLY A 286 -1.27 21.39 -19.72
CA GLY A 286 -2.58 21.46 -19.12
C GLY A 286 -2.84 20.44 -18.02
N GLU A 287 -4.09 20.12 -17.81
CA GLU A 287 -4.57 19.17 -16.83
C GLU A 287 -5.75 18.35 -17.37
N GLU A 288 -5.94 17.18 -16.84
CA GLU A 288 -7.15 16.39 -17.05
C GLU A 288 -7.96 16.32 -15.77
N LEU A 289 -9.28 16.41 -15.92
CA LEU A 289 -10.20 16.41 -14.80
C LEU A 289 -11.03 15.12 -14.77
N TRP A 290 -11.21 14.60 -13.58
CA TRP A 290 -11.96 13.37 -13.32
C TRP A 290 -12.88 13.52 -12.13
N LEU A 291 -13.94 12.75 -12.12
CA LEU A 291 -14.82 12.53 -10.97
C LEU A 291 -14.46 11.18 -10.35
N GLY A 292 -14.00 11.18 -9.11
CA GLY A 292 -13.75 9.96 -8.32
C GLY A 292 -14.99 9.63 -7.49
N PHE A 293 -15.56 8.43 -7.68
CA PHE A 293 -16.70 7.94 -6.93
C PHE A 293 -16.29 7.17 -5.66
N THR A 294 -17.24 6.54 -4.98
CA THR A 294 -16.98 5.77 -3.76
C THR A 294 -15.90 4.70 -3.96
N ASN A 295 -15.93 3.96 -5.06
CA ASN A 295 -14.92 2.93 -5.33
C ASN A 295 -13.50 3.50 -5.55
N PHE A 296 -13.40 4.70 -6.11
CA PHE A 296 -12.12 5.41 -6.17
C PHE A 296 -11.61 5.74 -4.76
N TYR A 297 -12.47 6.25 -3.88
CA TYR A 297 -12.12 6.52 -2.50
C TYR A 297 -11.69 5.24 -1.76
N VAL A 298 -12.36 4.12 -2.00
CA VAL A 298 -11.95 2.82 -1.44
C VAL A 298 -10.53 2.43 -1.87
N ILE A 299 -10.16 2.65 -3.15
CA ILE A 299 -8.77 2.42 -3.58
C ILE A 299 -7.80 3.33 -2.81
N THR A 300 -8.17 4.58 -2.52
CA THR A 300 -7.32 5.48 -1.72
C THR A 300 -7.14 5.03 -0.26
N ARG A 301 -7.93 4.08 0.24
CA ARG A 301 -7.73 3.49 1.58
C ARG A 301 -6.51 2.56 1.62
N TYR A 302 -6.18 1.95 0.47
CA TYR A 302 -4.98 1.12 0.35
C TYR A 302 -3.70 1.98 0.41
N ASN A 303 -3.70 3.09 -0.31
CA ASN A 303 -2.66 4.13 -0.23
C ASN A 303 -3.33 5.50 -0.37
N HIS A 304 -3.13 6.39 0.59
CA HIS A 304 -3.77 7.72 0.68
C HIS A 304 -3.24 8.71 -0.37
N SER A 305 -3.37 8.35 -1.66
CA SER A 305 -2.92 9.14 -2.80
C SER A 305 -3.90 9.02 -3.97
N ALA A 306 -4.39 10.16 -4.47
CA ALA A 306 -5.22 10.18 -5.69
C ALA A 306 -4.46 9.67 -6.91
N MET A 307 -3.15 9.94 -7.00
CA MET A 307 -2.31 9.44 -8.09
C MET A 307 -2.16 7.92 -8.05
N TYR A 308 -2.01 7.36 -6.85
CA TYR A 308 -1.99 5.91 -6.67
C TYR A 308 -3.30 5.27 -7.13
N ALA A 309 -4.42 5.79 -6.64
CA ALA A 309 -5.74 5.24 -6.99
C ALA A 309 -6.03 5.32 -8.50
N MET A 310 -5.65 6.43 -9.15
CA MET A 310 -5.78 6.57 -10.60
C MET A 310 -4.83 5.62 -11.35
N ALA A 311 -3.62 5.39 -10.87
CA ALA A 311 -2.69 4.43 -11.47
C ALA A 311 -3.22 2.99 -11.38
N VAL A 312 -3.81 2.61 -10.25
CA VAL A 312 -4.49 1.31 -10.09
C VAL A 312 -5.64 1.18 -11.07
N TYR A 313 -6.52 2.18 -11.12
CA TYR A 313 -7.66 2.18 -12.05
C TYR A 313 -7.21 2.05 -13.51
N GLN A 314 -6.28 2.90 -13.96
CA GLN A 314 -5.80 2.86 -15.35
C GLN A 314 -5.04 1.58 -15.69
N LEU A 315 -4.35 0.97 -14.72
CA LEU A 315 -3.72 -0.33 -14.93
C LEU A 315 -4.77 -1.44 -15.05
N ALA A 316 -5.82 -1.41 -14.22
CA ALA A 316 -6.92 -2.36 -14.29
C ALA A 316 -7.64 -2.28 -15.65
N ASP A 317 -7.96 -1.08 -16.11
CA ASP A 317 -8.57 -0.82 -17.40
C ASP A 317 -7.71 -1.34 -18.58
N ALA A 318 -6.41 -1.08 -18.54
CA ALA A 318 -5.47 -1.58 -19.54
C ALA A 318 -5.30 -3.12 -19.51
N ILE A 319 -5.38 -3.75 -18.34
CA ILE A 319 -5.34 -5.22 -18.19
C ILE A 319 -6.62 -5.82 -18.78
N ALA A 320 -7.79 -5.27 -18.49
CA ALA A 320 -9.08 -5.68 -19.03
C ALA A 320 -9.14 -5.60 -20.57
N GLY A 321 -8.23 -4.84 -21.18
CA GLY A 321 -8.18 -4.65 -22.62
C GLY A 321 -9.21 -3.63 -23.12
N ALA A 322 -9.81 -2.84 -22.21
CA ALA A 322 -10.53 -1.65 -22.58
C ALA A 322 -9.55 -0.72 -23.32
N LYS A 323 -9.97 -0.19 -24.45
CA LYS A 323 -9.18 0.81 -25.16
C LYS A 323 -9.06 1.99 -24.18
N ALA A 324 -7.83 2.33 -23.79
CA ALA A 324 -7.59 3.61 -23.15
C ALA A 324 -8.36 4.64 -23.95
N ASP A 325 -9.30 5.34 -23.28
CA ASP A 325 -10.17 6.31 -23.95
C ASP A 325 -9.33 7.09 -24.95
N GLU A 326 -9.71 6.98 -26.23
CA GLU A 326 -9.13 7.84 -27.26
C GLU A 326 -9.21 9.24 -26.70
N VAL A 327 -8.07 9.86 -26.54
CA VAL A 327 -7.97 11.28 -26.17
C VAL A 327 -8.86 11.99 -27.17
N VAL A 328 -10.07 12.34 -26.75
CA VAL A 328 -10.92 13.20 -27.53
C VAL A 328 -10.12 14.49 -27.64
N LYS A 329 -9.40 14.63 -28.77
CA LYS A 329 -8.89 15.91 -29.20
C LYS A 329 -10.14 16.77 -29.31
N LEU A 330 -10.31 17.67 -28.37
CA LEU A 330 -11.21 18.79 -28.53
C LEU A 330 -10.61 19.56 -29.72
N ASP A 331 -11.18 19.34 -30.91
CA ASP A 331 -10.96 20.19 -32.06
C ASP A 331 -11.42 21.60 -31.66
N GLU A 332 -10.57 22.57 -32.01
CA GLU A 332 -10.65 24.01 -31.76
C GLU A 332 -12.00 24.67 -32.07
#